data_010adebbdfe53b3c34b4afc633f77c69
#
_entry.id   010adebbdfe53b3c34b4afc633f77c69
#
_cell.length_a   1.000
_cell.length_b   1.000
_cell.length_c   1.000
_cell.angle_alpha   90.00
_cell.angle_beta   90.00
_cell.angle_gamma   90.00
#
_symmetry.space_group_name_H-M   'P 1'
#
loop_
_entity.id
_entity.type
_entity.pdbx_description
1 polymer ?
#
loop_
_entity_poly.entity_id
_entity_poly.type
_entity_poly.pdbx_seq_one_letter_code
_entity_poly.pdbx_strand_id
1 'polypeptide(L)'
;SDNRINDYLIGIEKFHEVADYITINISSPNTENLRNFHDERKLQDLLKSVSEKKKSLDSNIPIVVKISPDIDENQINLISEILLENDISGIIISNTSESSRDILKNIQRHQKGGLSGKPIEKKSNLLINKFYNLLKGKIKIIGVGGVDSGQSAYEKFLLGADYIQLYTGMVFQGPNIASIIKKDLKELLTRDGVKNFSEIIGNKTLS
;
A
#
# COMPACT_ATOMS: atom_id res chain seq x y z
N SER A 1 -19.44 -9.39 10.28
CA SER A 1 -19.51 -9.82 11.70
C SER A 1 -19.46 -8.62 12.62
N ASP A 2 -20.07 -8.73 13.80
CA ASP A 2 -20.03 -7.66 14.83
C ASP A 2 -18.65 -7.53 15.48
N ASN A 3 -17.81 -8.54 15.36
CA ASN A 3 -16.44 -8.54 15.85
C ASN A 3 -15.43 -8.68 14.71
N ARG A 4 -15.15 -7.58 14.02
CA ARG A 4 -14.22 -7.53 12.88
C ARG A 4 -12.78 -7.87 13.23
N ILE A 5 -12.33 -7.54 14.43
CA ILE A 5 -10.99 -7.90 14.88
C ILE A 5 -10.85 -9.41 14.89
N ASN A 6 -11.85 -10.12 15.40
CA ASN A 6 -11.82 -11.58 15.42
C ASN A 6 -11.75 -12.21 14.01
N ASP A 7 -12.39 -11.61 13.00
CA ASP A 7 -12.29 -12.09 11.62
C ASP A 7 -10.86 -12.04 11.10
N TYR A 8 -10.11 -10.97 11.38
CA TYR A 8 -8.68 -10.89 11.05
C TYR A 8 -7.86 -11.95 11.79
N LEU A 9 -8.13 -12.15 13.09
CA LEU A 9 -7.40 -13.13 13.90
C LEU A 9 -7.62 -14.57 13.42
N ILE A 10 -8.84 -14.92 13.02
CA ILE A 10 -9.19 -16.20 12.39
C ILE A 10 -8.42 -16.35 11.07
N GLY A 11 -8.37 -15.29 10.25
CA GLY A 11 -7.61 -15.29 9.00
C GLY A 11 -6.12 -15.57 9.22
N ILE A 12 -5.51 -14.91 10.21
CA ILE A 12 -4.10 -15.12 10.55
C ILE A 12 -3.89 -16.59 10.98
N GLU A 13 -4.73 -17.11 11.88
CA GLU A 13 -4.64 -18.49 12.36
C GLU A 13 -4.71 -19.52 11.22
N LYS A 14 -5.54 -19.27 10.21
CA LYS A 14 -5.74 -20.20 9.09
C LYS A 14 -4.63 -20.15 8.04
N PHE A 15 -3.98 -19.00 7.88
CA PHE A 15 -3.10 -18.77 6.73
C PHE A 15 -1.61 -18.57 7.10
N HIS A 16 -1.24 -18.45 8.37
CA HIS A 16 0.13 -18.11 8.77
C HIS A 16 1.19 -19.13 8.34
N GLU A 17 0.82 -20.40 8.15
CA GLU A 17 1.75 -21.45 7.73
C GLU A 17 1.92 -21.56 6.21
N VAL A 18 0.97 -21.04 5.42
CA VAL A 18 0.91 -21.24 3.97
C VAL A 18 1.07 -19.96 3.16
N ALA A 19 0.98 -18.80 3.80
CA ALA A 19 1.14 -17.52 3.14
C ALA A 19 2.58 -17.01 3.24
N ASP A 20 3.04 -16.28 2.21
CA ASP A 20 4.32 -15.56 2.26
C ASP A 20 4.22 -14.26 3.09
N TYR A 21 3.05 -13.65 3.13
CA TYR A 21 2.68 -12.53 3.99
C TYR A 21 1.16 -12.41 4.12
N ILE A 22 0.67 -11.73 5.15
CA ILE A 22 -0.76 -11.48 5.35
C ILE A 22 -1.05 -9.98 5.32
N THR A 23 -2.07 -9.57 4.54
CA THR A 23 -2.51 -8.18 4.49
C THR A 23 -3.74 -7.93 5.38
N ILE A 24 -3.58 -7.05 6.36
CA ILE A 24 -4.67 -6.48 7.15
C ILE A 24 -5.25 -5.31 6.35
N ASN A 25 -6.34 -5.56 5.63
CA ASN A 25 -6.97 -4.56 4.77
C ASN A 25 -8.02 -3.76 5.55
N ILE A 26 -7.67 -2.54 5.95
CA ILE A 26 -8.55 -1.63 6.72
C ILE A 26 -9.16 -0.51 5.85
N SER A 27 -9.07 -0.61 4.54
CA SER A 27 -9.25 0.56 3.66
C SER A 27 -10.28 0.38 2.54
N SER A 28 -11.01 -0.75 2.49
CA SER A 28 -12.01 -0.95 1.44
C SER A 28 -13.15 0.08 1.54
N PRO A 29 -13.41 0.84 0.46
CA PRO A 29 -14.57 1.74 0.44
C PRO A 29 -15.90 1.00 0.29
N ASN A 30 -15.86 -0.25 -0.13
CA ASN A 30 -17.05 -1.06 -0.39
C ASN A 30 -17.53 -1.85 0.85
N THR A 31 -16.80 -1.76 1.95
CA THR A 31 -17.13 -2.42 3.22
C THR A 31 -17.50 -1.35 4.24
N GLU A 32 -18.74 -1.37 4.67
CA GLU A 32 -19.28 -0.39 5.62
C GLU A 32 -18.41 -0.29 6.88
N ASN A 33 -18.10 0.93 7.31
CA ASN A 33 -17.33 1.24 8.51
C ASN A 33 -15.91 0.63 8.60
N LEU A 34 -15.36 0.01 7.54
CA LEU A 34 -14.02 -0.55 7.58
C LEU A 34 -12.95 0.53 7.74
N ARG A 35 -13.15 1.69 7.10
CA ARG A 35 -12.25 2.84 7.21
C ARG A 35 -12.23 3.47 8.61
N ASN A 36 -13.15 3.10 9.51
CA ASN A 36 -13.09 3.51 10.90
C ASN A 36 -11.86 2.96 11.65
N PHE A 37 -11.18 1.95 11.09
CA PHE A 37 -9.87 1.50 11.58
C PHE A 37 -8.72 2.48 11.29
N HIS A 38 -8.96 3.62 10.64
CA HIS A 38 -7.99 4.73 10.61
C HIS A 38 -8.11 5.65 11.85
N ASP A 39 -9.07 5.38 12.72
CA ASP A 39 -9.17 6.00 14.07
C ASP A 39 -8.12 5.37 15.00
N GLU A 40 -7.48 6.22 15.81
CA GLU A 40 -6.35 5.87 16.68
C GLU A 40 -6.61 4.62 17.52
N ARG A 41 -7.66 4.68 18.35
CA ARG A 41 -7.97 3.59 19.29
C ARG A 41 -8.25 2.28 18.57
N LYS A 42 -9.03 2.34 17.50
CA LYS A 42 -9.41 1.13 16.73
C LYS A 42 -8.23 0.51 16.01
N LEU A 43 -7.33 1.34 15.46
CA LEU A 43 -6.13 0.85 14.81
C LEU A 43 -5.19 0.21 15.82
N GLN A 44 -4.96 0.88 16.95
CA GLN A 44 -4.10 0.36 18.02
C GLN A 44 -4.63 -0.97 18.57
N ASP A 45 -5.93 -1.07 18.88
CA ASP A 45 -6.56 -2.30 19.37
C ASP A 45 -6.43 -3.45 18.35
N LEU A 46 -6.65 -3.17 17.07
CA LEU A 46 -6.50 -4.14 16.00
C LEU A 46 -5.06 -4.65 15.89
N LEU A 47 -4.08 -3.75 15.76
CA LEU A 47 -2.70 -4.15 15.52
C LEU A 47 -2.06 -4.81 16.74
N LYS A 48 -2.42 -4.39 17.95
CA LYS A 48 -2.06 -5.07 19.18
C LYS A 48 -2.59 -6.51 19.19
N SER A 49 -3.89 -6.71 18.90
CA SER A 49 -4.50 -8.04 18.84
C SER A 49 -3.85 -8.92 17.76
N VAL A 50 -3.50 -8.35 16.61
CA VAL A 50 -2.77 -9.05 15.53
C VAL A 50 -1.39 -9.48 15.99
N SER A 51 -0.64 -8.61 16.66
CA SER A 51 0.70 -8.90 17.18
C SER A 51 0.66 -9.98 18.27
N GLU A 52 -0.32 -9.92 19.17
CA GLU A 52 -0.55 -10.92 20.21
C GLU A 52 -0.92 -12.29 19.60
N LYS A 53 -1.79 -12.32 18.59
CA LYS A 53 -2.17 -13.54 17.88
C LYS A 53 -0.97 -14.16 17.18
N LYS A 54 -0.18 -13.38 16.47
CA LYS A 54 1.06 -13.83 15.80
C LYS A 54 2.02 -14.47 16.80
N LYS A 55 2.23 -13.83 17.96
CA LYS A 55 3.05 -14.38 19.03
C LYS A 55 2.48 -15.69 19.60
N SER A 56 1.17 -15.78 19.81
CA SER A 56 0.53 -17.00 20.33
C SER A 56 0.64 -18.20 19.39
N LEU A 57 0.85 -17.94 18.09
CA LEU A 57 1.07 -18.97 17.07
C LEU A 57 2.55 -19.30 16.82
N ASP A 58 3.46 -18.66 17.56
CA ASP A 58 4.92 -18.72 17.32
C ASP A 58 5.27 -18.46 15.84
N SER A 59 4.55 -17.54 15.21
CA SER A 59 4.63 -17.29 13.78
C SER A 59 5.47 -16.06 13.44
N ASN A 60 6.36 -16.20 12.47
CA ASN A 60 7.16 -15.12 11.91
C ASN A 60 6.57 -14.55 10.62
N ILE A 61 5.31 -14.87 10.29
CA ILE A 61 4.65 -14.38 9.08
C ILE A 61 4.67 -12.84 9.00
N PRO A 62 5.13 -12.24 7.89
CA PRO A 62 5.08 -10.79 7.72
C PRO A 62 3.63 -10.30 7.69
N ILE A 63 3.32 -9.31 8.52
CA ILE A 63 2.03 -8.62 8.51
C ILE A 63 2.18 -7.28 7.82
N VAL A 64 1.28 -7.01 6.87
CA VAL A 64 1.26 -5.77 6.08
C VAL A 64 -0.11 -5.10 6.23
N VAL A 65 -0.14 -3.80 6.48
CA VAL A 65 -1.40 -3.03 6.63
C VAL A 65 -1.71 -2.28 5.34
N LYS A 66 -2.94 -2.40 4.80
CA LYS A 66 -3.35 -1.67 3.60
C LYS A 66 -4.29 -0.53 3.95
N ILE A 67 -3.86 0.69 3.62
CA ILE A 67 -4.53 1.94 3.99
C ILE A 67 -5.32 2.58 2.84
N SER A 68 -6.24 3.48 3.19
CA SER A 68 -6.96 4.35 2.25
C SER A 68 -6.04 5.45 1.72
N PRO A 69 -6.21 5.90 0.46
CA PRO A 69 -5.58 7.12 -0.01
C PRO A 69 -6.27 8.39 0.49
N ASP A 70 -7.46 8.27 1.09
CA ASP A 70 -8.30 9.38 1.52
C ASP A 70 -8.11 9.65 3.03
N ILE A 71 -6.84 9.82 3.43
CA ILE A 71 -6.43 10.14 4.81
C ILE A 71 -5.78 11.52 4.85
N ASP A 72 -5.90 12.20 5.99
CA ASP A 72 -5.30 13.51 6.24
C ASP A 72 -3.92 13.42 6.91
N GLU A 73 -3.28 14.57 7.14
CA GLU A 73 -1.94 14.65 7.75
C GLU A 73 -1.90 14.08 9.17
N ASN A 74 -2.95 14.30 9.96
CA ASN A 74 -3.00 13.80 11.33
C ASN A 74 -3.05 12.27 11.31
N GLN A 75 -3.87 11.71 10.42
CA GLN A 75 -3.96 10.26 10.23
C GLN A 75 -2.66 9.65 9.70
N ILE A 76 -1.92 10.34 8.83
CA ILE A 76 -0.61 9.87 8.34
C ILE A 76 0.38 9.74 9.49
N ASN A 77 0.50 10.75 10.34
CA ASN A 77 1.38 10.73 11.49
C ASN A 77 1.00 9.61 12.47
N LEU A 78 -0.28 9.58 12.84
CA LEU A 78 -0.85 8.60 13.76
C LEU A 78 -0.62 7.15 13.29
N ILE A 79 -0.95 6.85 12.03
CA ILE A 79 -0.74 5.52 11.44
C ILE A 79 0.74 5.16 11.48
N SER A 80 1.63 6.10 11.14
CA SER A 80 3.08 5.85 11.16
C SER A 80 3.58 5.49 12.55
N GLU A 81 3.15 6.20 13.59
CA GLU A 81 3.50 5.93 14.99
C GLU A 81 3.01 4.54 15.42
N ILE A 82 1.73 4.25 15.20
CA ILE A 82 1.14 2.96 15.57
C ILE A 82 1.81 1.78 14.84
N LEU A 83 2.14 1.94 13.56
CA LEU A 83 2.87 0.91 12.82
C LEU A 83 4.26 0.63 13.39
N LEU A 84 4.97 1.70 13.84
CA LEU A 84 6.31 1.57 14.43
C LEU A 84 6.30 0.94 15.82
N GLU A 85 5.20 1.07 16.56
CA GLU A 85 5.02 0.51 17.90
C GLU A 85 4.60 -0.97 17.89
N ASN A 86 4.09 -1.45 16.76
CA ASN A 86 3.61 -2.82 16.61
C ASN A 86 4.53 -3.63 15.68
N ASP A 87 4.45 -4.97 15.76
CA ASP A 87 5.23 -5.89 14.91
C ASP A 87 4.65 -5.98 13.49
N ILE A 88 4.69 -4.84 12.76
CA ILE A 88 4.20 -4.71 11.39
C ILE A 88 5.38 -4.63 10.43
N SER A 89 5.37 -5.51 9.43
CA SER A 89 6.47 -5.66 8.46
C SER A 89 6.36 -4.69 7.28
N GLY A 90 5.13 -4.24 6.94
CA GLY A 90 4.93 -3.39 5.78
C GLY A 90 3.61 -2.63 5.76
N ILE A 91 3.56 -1.64 4.87
CA ILE A 91 2.36 -0.86 4.56
C ILE A 91 2.11 -0.85 3.06
N ILE A 92 0.86 -1.09 2.64
CA ILE A 92 0.43 -0.97 1.24
C ILE A 92 -0.25 0.38 1.03
N ILE A 93 0.33 1.21 0.17
CA ILE A 93 -0.13 2.56 -0.18
C ILE A 93 -0.47 2.60 -1.67
N SER A 94 -1.74 2.57 -2.03
CA SER A 94 -2.94 2.61 -1.23
C SER A 94 -4.07 1.77 -1.86
N ASN A 95 -5.22 1.75 -1.20
CA ASN A 95 -6.47 1.28 -1.78
C ASN A 95 -7.02 2.28 -2.81
N THR A 96 -8.22 2.06 -3.33
CA THR A 96 -8.96 2.98 -4.22
C THR A 96 -9.50 4.19 -3.46
N SER A 97 -9.71 5.31 -4.17
CA SER A 97 -10.16 6.59 -3.61
C SER A 97 -11.65 6.81 -3.81
N GLU A 98 -12.32 7.40 -2.82
CA GLU A 98 -13.68 7.95 -2.93
C GLU A 98 -13.71 9.49 -3.03
N SER A 99 -12.53 10.14 -3.09
CA SER A 99 -12.46 11.59 -3.26
C SER A 99 -13.07 12.05 -4.58
N SER A 100 -13.19 13.38 -4.77
CA SER A 100 -13.77 13.98 -5.95
C SER A 100 -13.27 13.39 -7.26
N ARG A 101 -14.19 13.20 -8.19
CA ARG A 101 -13.96 12.68 -9.55
C ARG A 101 -14.12 13.76 -10.62
N ASP A 102 -14.05 15.02 -10.24
CA ASP A 102 -14.27 16.16 -11.15
C ASP A 102 -13.25 16.22 -12.29
N ILE A 103 -12.07 15.65 -12.07
CA ILE A 103 -11.04 15.49 -13.10
C ILE A 103 -11.41 14.47 -14.20
N LEU A 104 -12.41 13.61 -13.96
CA LEU A 104 -12.83 12.60 -14.91
C LEU A 104 -13.85 13.18 -15.90
N LYS A 105 -13.60 12.94 -17.19
CA LYS A 105 -14.47 13.44 -18.29
C LYS A 105 -15.61 12.50 -18.62
N ASN A 106 -15.53 11.21 -18.24
CA ASN A 106 -16.52 10.21 -18.59
C ASN A 106 -17.83 10.45 -17.83
N ILE A 107 -18.97 10.29 -18.50
CA ILE A 107 -20.31 10.40 -17.91
C ILE A 107 -20.53 9.43 -16.75
N GLN A 108 -19.86 8.26 -16.77
CA GLN A 108 -19.93 7.26 -15.72
C GLN A 108 -19.11 7.59 -14.47
N ARG A 109 -18.46 8.75 -14.40
CA ARG A 109 -17.66 9.18 -13.24
C ARG A 109 -18.41 9.11 -11.89
N HIS A 110 -19.75 9.16 -11.93
CA HIS A 110 -20.61 9.11 -10.73
C HIS A 110 -20.97 7.69 -10.26
N GLN A 111 -20.47 6.64 -10.92
CA GLN A 111 -20.71 5.25 -10.50
C GLN A 111 -20.15 4.99 -9.10
N LYS A 112 -20.87 4.16 -8.31
CA LYS A 112 -20.41 3.70 -6.99
C LYS A 112 -19.09 2.92 -7.09
N GLY A 113 -18.27 2.98 -6.04
CA GLY A 113 -17.02 2.24 -5.92
C GLY A 113 -15.81 3.16 -5.84
N GLY A 114 -14.66 2.63 -5.52
CA GLY A 114 -13.42 3.39 -5.42
C GLY A 114 -12.79 3.65 -6.78
N LEU A 115 -12.29 4.87 -6.99
CA LEU A 115 -11.49 5.24 -8.15
C LEU A 115 -10.11 4.60 -8.08
N SER A 116 -9.66 3.97 -9.16
CA SER A 116 -8.36 3.30 -9.27
C SER A 116 -7.58 3.75 -10.53
N GLY A 117 -6.38 3.22 -10.69
CA GLY A 117 -5.55 3.45 -11.88
C GLY A 117 -4.90 4.83 -11.92
N LYS A 118 -4.61 5.34 -13.13
CA LYS A 118 -3.86 6.58 -13.36
C LYS A 118 -4.39 7.80 -12.59
N PRO A 119 -5.70 8.01 -12.45
CA PRO A 119 -6.21 9.17 -11.72
C PRO A 119 -5.77 9.29 -10.26
N ILE A 120 -5.44 8.18 -9.59
CA ILE A 120 -4.97 8.19 -8.19
C ILE A 120 -3.44 8.16 -8.04
N GLU A 121 -2.69 8.13 -9.13
CA GLU A 121 -1.22 7.99 -9.11
C GLU A 121 -0.56 9.07 -8.25
N LYS A 122 -0.85 10.35 -8.53
CA LYS A 122 -0.26 11.48 -7.81
C LYS A 122 -0.55 11.42 -6.31
N LYS A 123 -1.77 11.04 -5.94
CA LYS A 123 -2.18 10.91 -4.54
C LYS A 123 -1.43 9.78 -3.84
N SER A 124 -1.34 8.62 -4.49
CA SER A 124 -0.55 7.49 -3.99
C SER A 124 0.93 7.86 -3.85
N ASN A 125 1.51 8.52 -4.84
CA ASN A 125 2.91 8.95 -4.84
C ASN A 125 3.22 9.92 -3.68
N LEU A 126 2.34 10.89 -3.45
CA LEU A 126 2.46 11.81 -2.32
C LEU A 126 2.46 11.08 -0.98
N LEU A 127 1.55 10.13 -0.80
CA LEU A 127 1.47 9.34 0.42
C LEU A 127 2.69 8.46 0.62
N ILE A 128 3.17 7.76 -0.42
CA ILE A 128 4.40 6.96 -0.37
C ILE A 128 5.54 7.81 0.18
N ASN A 129 5.73 9.01 -0.37
CA ASN A 129 6.79 9.89 0.06
C ASN A 129 6.67 10.37 1.50
N LYS A 130 5.45 10.70 1.96
CA LYS A 130 5.20 11.11 3.34
C LYS A 130 5.51 9.97 4.31
N PHE A 131 4.99 8.78 4.05
CA PHE A 131 5.27 7.60 4.88
C PHE A 131 6.74 7.21 4.87
N TYR A 132 7.43 7.29 3.72
CA TYR A 132 8.86 7.01 3.64
C TYR A 132 9.67 7.91 4.60
N ASN A 133 9.36 9.21 4.62
CA ASN A 133 10.03 10.16 5.50
C ASN A 133 9.75 9.90 7.00
N LEU A 134 8.57 9.40 7.36
CA LEU A 134 8.20 9.09 8.73
C LEU A 134 8.71 7.73 9.20
N LEU A 135 8.59 6.71 8.35
CA LEU A 135 8.97 5.33 8.68
C LEU A 135 10.48 5.09 8.58
N LYS A 136 11.23 5.92 7.85
CA LYS A 136 12.71 5.90 7.77
C LYS A 136 13.28 4.52 7.46
N GLY A 137 12.63 3.76 6.61
CA GLY A 137 13.05 2.41 6.19
C GLY A 137 12.84 1.29 7.21
N LYS A 138 12.24 1.58 8.38
CA LYS A 138 11.97 0.56 9.42
C LYS A 138 10.82 -0.39 9.02
N ILE A 139 9.91 0.08 8.18
CA ILE A 139 8.74 -0.66 7.69
C ILE A 139 8.77 -0.59 6.17
N LYS A 140 8.53 -1.73 5.50
CA LYS A 140 8.52 -1.82 4.05
C LYS A 140 7.29 -1.13 3.45
N ILE A 141 7.48 -0.39 2.36
CA ILE A 141 6.41 0.30 1.65
C ILE A 141 6.12 -0.41 0.34
N ILE A 142 4.87 -0.82 0.15
CA ILE A 142 4.38 -1.41 -1.09
C ILE A 142 3.52 -0.36 -1.81
N GLY A 143 4.04 0.19 -2.92
CA GLY A 143 3.38 1.22 -3.70
C GLY A 143 2.33 0.63 -4.65
N VAL A 144 1.10 1.13 -4.60
CA VAL A 144 0.02 0.75 -5.52
C VAL A 144 -0.86 1.95 -5.87
N GLY A 145 -1.32 2.01 -7.11
CA GLY A 145 -2.17 3.08 -7.66
C GLY A 145 -1.49 3.83 -8.79
N GLY A 146 -2.03 3.68 -10.00
CA GLY A 146 -1.55 4.33 -11.21
C GLY A 146 -0.34 3.69 -11.88
N VAL A 147 0.12 2.54 -11.43
CA VAL A 147 1.23 1.81 -12.07
C VAL A 147 0.74 1.20 -13.39
N ASP A 148 1.29 1.67 -14.50
CA ASP A 148 0.94 1.28 -15.87
C ASP A 148 2.16 1.19 -16.81
N SER A 149 3.37 1.48 -16.32
CA SER A 149 4.61 1.54 -17.10
C SER A 149 5.84 1.39 -16.19
N GLY A 150 6.99 1.14 -16.78
CA GLY A 150 8.27 1.18 -16.05
C GLY A 150 8.53 2.54 -15.41
N GLN A 151 8.18 3.63 -16.09
CA GLN A 151 8.35 4.98 -15.57
C GLN A 151 7.50 5.23 -14.32
N SER A 152 6.21 4.85 -14.32
CA SER A 152 5.33 5.01 -13.16
C SER A 152 5.73 4.13 -11.97
N ALA A 153 6.30 2.95 -12.24
CA ALA A 153 6.89 2.10 -11.20
C ALA A 153 8.18 2.72 -10.65
N TYR A 154 9.07 3.20 -11.53
CA TYR A 154 10.34 3.83 -11.16
C TYR A 154 10.13 5.03 -10.25
N GLU A 155 9.18 5.91 -10.59
CA GLU A 155 8.82 7.05 -9.76
C GLU A 155 8.40 6.65 -8.34
N LYS A 156 7.62 5.56 -8.17
CA LYS A 156 7.25 5.09 -6.84
C LYS A 156 8.45 4.61 -6.02
N PHE A 157 9.42 3.95 -6.65
CA PHE A 157 10.68 3.57 -5.99
C PHE A 157 11.48 4.79 -5.55
N LEU A 158 11.63 5.79 -6.42
CA LEU A 158 12.29 7.06 -6.09
C LEU A 158 11.61 7.79 -4.92
N LEU A 159 10.31 7.60 -4.74
CA LEU A 159 9.55 8.18 -3.64
C LEU A 159 9.58 7.35 -2.35
N GLY A 160 10.18 6.17 -2.38
CA GLY A 160 10.42 5.35 -1.20
C GLY A 160 9.64 4.04 -1.12
N ALA A 161 8.98 3.59 -2.20
CA ALA A 161 8.41 2.25 -2.23
C ALA A 161 9.54 1.20 -2.31
N ASP A 162 9.42 0.11 -1.55
CA ASP A 162 10.29 -1.06 -1.64
C ASP A 162 9.77 -2.06 -2.68
N TYR A 163 8.46 -2.14 -2.84
CA TYR A 163 7.76 -3.04 -3.74
C TYR A 163 6.63 -2.33 -4.46
N ILE A 164 6.21 -2.90 -5.59
CA ILE A 164 5.11 -2.37 -6.41
C ILE A 164 4.02 -3.41 -6.58
N GLN A 165 2.77 -2.97 -6.44
CA GLN A 165 1.59 -3.72 -6.85
C GLN A 165 0.85 -2.96 -7.95
N LEU A 166 0.18 -3.68 -8.83
CA LEU A 166 -0.69 -3.11 -9.85
C LEU A 166 -1.95 -3.97 -10.05
N TYR A 167 -3.03 -3.34 -10.47
CA TYR A 167 -4.27 -4.01 -10.84
C TYR A 167 -4.85 -3.41 -12.13
N THR A 168 -5.23 -2.14 -12.11
CA THR A 168 -5.89 -1.47 -13.23
C THR A 168 -5.02 -1.44 -14.50
N GLY A 169 -3.71 -1.27 -14.36
CA GLY A 169 -2.77 -1.36 -15.49
C GLY A 169 -2.86 -2.71 -16.19
N MET A 170 -2.97 -3.82 -15.44
CA MET A 170 -3.12 -5.17 -16.01
C MET A 170 -4.46 -5.33 -16.74
N VAL A 171 -5.54 -4.74 -16.23
CA VAL A 171 -6.86 -4.80 -16.89
C VAL A 171 -6.81 -4.17 -18.28
N PHE A 172 -6.09 -3.05 -18.46
CA PHE A 172 -6.02 -2.35 -19.73
C PHE A 172 -4.91 -2.83 -20.67
N GLN A 173 -3.79 -3.32 -20.13
CA GLN A 173 -2.60 -3.69 -20.91
C GLN A 173 -2.33 -5.20 -20.95
N GLY A 174 -3.15 -5.97 -20.24
CA GLY A 174 -3.03 -7.43 -20.21
C GLY A 174 -1.99 -7.96 -19.21
N PRO A 175 -1.93 -9.30 -19.04
CA PRO A 175 -1.13 -9.94 -17.99
C PRO A 175 0.38 -9.80 -18.18
N ASN A 176 0.84 -9.48 -19.40
CA ASN A 176 2.27 -9.32 -19.69
C ASN A 176 2.87 -8.01 -19.19
N ILE A 177 2.05 -7.08 -18.68
CA ILE A 177 2.48 -5.75 -18.20
C ILE A 177 3.62 -5.85 -17.17
N ALA A 178 3.60 -6.83 -16.28
CA ALA A 178 4.65 -6.99 -15.27
C ALA A 178 6.02 -7.26 -15.89
N SER A 179 6.08 -8.03 -16.97
CA SER A 179 7.30 -8.31 -17.73
C SER A 179 7.80 -7.07 -18.48
N ILE A 180 6.87 -6.30 -19.05
CA ILE A 180 7.18 -5.02 -19.73
C ILE A 180 7.77 -4.04 -18.72
N ILE A 181 7.09 -3.82 -17.58
CA ILE A 181 7.57 -2.92 -16.51
C ILE A 181 8.98 -3.33 -16.04
N LYS A 182 9.25 -4.63 -15.84
CA LYS A 182 10.58 -5.08 -15.43
C LYS A 182 11.65 -4.78 -16.46
N LYS A 183 11.33 -4.92 -17.75
CA LYS A 183 12.26 -4.58 -18.85
C LYS A 183 12.54 -3.07 -18.85
N ASP A 184 11.50 -2.25 -18.80
CA ASP A 184 11.63 -0.80 -18.78
C ASP A 184 12.43 -0.31 -17.54
N LEU A 185 12.16 -0.90 -16.37
CA LEU A 185 12.91 -0.61 -15.14
C LEU A 185 14.40 -0.90 -15.31
N LYS A 186 14.76 -2.02 -15.95
CA LYS A 186 16.18 -2.32 -16.24
C LYS A 186 16.82 -1.25 -17.11
N GLU A 187 16.11 -0.76 -18.13
CA GLU A 187 16.60 0.32 -18.99
C GLU A 187 16.79 1.64 -18.23
N LEU A 188 15.82 2.00 -17.38
CA LEU A 188 15.90 3.20 -16.53
C LEU A 188 17.06 3.13 -15.54
N LEU A 189 17.25 2.00 -14.85
CA LEU A 189 18.38 1.79 -13.94
C LEU A 189 19.72 1.90 -14.66
N THR A 190 19.82 1.34 -15.87
CA THR A 190 21.04 1.43 -16.69
C THR A 190 21.32 2.87 -17.12
N ARG A 191 20.29 3.60 -17.56
CA ARG A 191 20.38 5.03 -17.92
C ARG A 191 20.93 5.87 -16.79
N ASP A 192 20.46 5.62 -15.56
CA ASP A 192 20.80 6.40 -14.37
C ASP A 192 22.07 5.88 -13.67
N GLY A 193 22.77 4.89 -14.26
CA GLY A 193 24.03 4.34 -13.74
C GLY A 193 23.90 3.58 -12.42
N VAL A 194 22.68 3.13 -12.07
CA VAL A 194 22.37 2.44 -10.83
C VAL A 194 22.88 1.00 -10.89
N LYS A 195 23.69 0.61 -9.92
CA LYS A 195 24.26 -0.76 -9.83
C LYS A 195 23.43 -1.68 -8.94
N ASN A 196 22.80 -1.13 -7.91
CA ASN A 196 22.00 -1.86 -6.96
C ASN A 196 20.61 -1.22 -6.87
N PHE A 197 19.56 -2.02 -7.00
CA PHE A 197 18.18 -1.55 -6.96
C PHE A 197 17.84 -0.76 -5.67
N SER A 198 18.44 -1.12 -4.54
CA SER A 198 18.23 -0.40 -3.28
C SER A 198 18.68 1.07 -3.31
N GLU A 199 19.55 1.44 -4.25
CA GLU A 199 20.06 2.83 -4.38
C GLU A 199 19.00 3.81 -4.87
N ILE A 200 17.95 3.33 -5.53
CA ILE A 200 16.86 4.19 -6.03
C ILE A 200 15.77 4.46 -5.00
N ILE A 201 15.65 3.60 -3.96
CA ILE A 201 14.56 3.71 -2.99
C ILE A 201 14.69 5.00 -2.17
N GLY A 202 13.75 5.92 -2.39
CA GLY A 202 13.76 7.24 -1.74
C GLY A 202 14.77 8.23 -2.30
N ASN A 203 15.46 7.91 -3.39
CA ASN A 203 16.49 8.74 -4.00
C ASN A 203 15.92 9.67 -5.08
N LYS A 204 15.42 10.82 -4.66
CA LYS A 204 14.83 11.82 -5.55
C LYS A 204 15.83 12.55 -6.45
N THR A 205 17.14 12.36 -6.24
CA THR A 205 18.15 13.03 -7.07
C THR A 205 18.32 12.39 -8.43
N LEU A 206 17.73 11.19 -8.64
CA LEU A 206 17.74 10.47 -9.91
C LEU A 206 16.50 10.75 -10.78
N SER A 207 15.62 11.66 -10.42
CA SER A 207 14.38 11.98 -11.16
C SER A 207 14.60 13.00 -12.28
#